data_1870ff0d3485aeae32df775d9d2e800a
#
_entry.id   1870ff0d3485aeae32df775d9d2e800a
#
_cell.length_a   1.000
_cell.length_b   1.000
_cell.length_c   1.000
_cell.angle_alpha   90.00
_cell.angle_beta   90.00
_cell.angle_gamma   90.00
#
_symmetry.space_group_name_H-M   'P 1'
#
loop_
_entity.id
_entity.type
_entity.pdbx_description
1 polymer ?
#
loop_
_entity_poly.entity_id
_entity_poly.type
_entity_poly.pdbx_seq_one_letter_code
_entity_poly.pdbx_strand_id
1 'polypeptide(L)'
;DDLIRCTCDLLFGGDSGKIADITSVIEDALTKLTLVPVKKGGIRYIYEPRTYTAELYIAEKLKKIDKLCPRMNVSDARLMIEKCEAQSGIKYAEAQRQALFTAMSEGVMVLTGGPGTGKTTIIKGLISIFSSLDFEVALAAPTGRAAKRMSEATSHEAKTIHRLLEMDAASDIEGGAKFL
;
A
#
# COMPACT_ATOMS: atom_id res chain seq x y z
N ASP A 1 -16.94 17.61 -13.00
CA ASP A 1 -16.58 17.99 -14.38
C ASP A 1 -15.65 16.97 -15.05
N ASP A 2 -14.59 16.50 -14.38
CA ASP A 2 -13.64 15.53 -14.96
C ASP A 2 -14.28 14.17 -15.27
N LEU A 3 -15.14 13.65 -14.41
CA LEU A 3 -15.85 12.40 -14.65
C LEU A 3 -16.74 12.49 -15.88
N ILE A 4 -17.50 13.58 -16.01
CA ILE A 4 -18.39 13.82 -17.15
C ILE A 4 -17.56 13.90 -18.43
N ARG A 5 -16.46 14.66 -18.42
CA ARG A 5 -15.57 14.82 -19.56
C ARG A 5 -14.90 13.51 -19.98
N CYS A 6 -14.30 12.79 -19.03
CA CYS A 6 -13.70 11.47 -19.30
C CYS A 6 -14.73 10.47 -19.86
N THR A 7 -15.97 10.46 -19.34
CA THR A 7 -17.04 9.60 -19.85
C THR A 7 -17.42 9.98 -21.27
N CYS A 8 -17.50 11.28 -21.56
CA CYS A 8 -17.80 11.79 -22.89
C CYS A 8 -16.73 11.39 -23.90
N ASP A 9 -15.47 11.55 -23.53
CA ASP A 9 -14.33 11.21 -24.39
C ASP A 9 -14.28 9.71 -24.69
N LEU A 10 -14.49 8.88 -23.67
CA LEU A 10 -14.43 7.41 -23.79
C LEU A 10 -15.59 6.81 -24.60
N LEU A 11 -16.82 7.30 -24.37
CA LEU A 11 -18.01 6.69 -24.98
C LEU A 11 -18.42 7.33 -26.29
N PHE A 12 -18.13 8.62 -26.50
CA PHE A 12 -18.67 9.41 -27.61
C PHE A 12 -17.60 10.20 -28.36
N GLY A 13 -16.29 9.91 -28.13
CA GLY A 13 -15.21 10.57 -28.82
C GLY A 13 -15.14 12.09 -28.58
N GLY A 14 -15.64 12.55 -27.41
CA GLY A 14 -15.63 13.97 -27.04
C GLY A 14 -16.81 14.79 -27.60
N ASP A 15 -17.88 14.15 -28.08
CA ASP A 15 -19.08 14.85 -28.55
C ASP A 15 -19.75 15.60 -27.38
N SER A 16 -19.60 16.93 -27.37
CA SER A 16 -20.16 17.81 -26.37
C SER A 16 -21.70 17.83 -26.31
N GLY A 17 -22.38 17.41 -27.36
CA GLY A 17 -23.85 17.27 -27.40
C GLY A 17 -24.38 16.21 -26.43
N LYS A 18 -23.52 15.29 -25.98
CA LYS A 18 -23.86 14.21 -25.04
C LYS A 18 -23.62 14.55 -23.56
N ILE A 19 -23.07 15.73 -23.25
CA ILE A 19 -22.75 16.11 -21.87
C ILE A 19 -23.98 16.14 -20.97
N ALA A 20 -25.11 16.64 -21.45
CA ALA A 20 -26.36 16.71 -20.68
C ALA A 20 -26.87 15.31 -20.33
N ASP A 21 -26.84 14.39 -21.30
CA ASP A 21 -27.29 13.00 -21.11
C ASP A 21 -26.41 12.30 -20.06
N ILE A 22 -25.09 12.45 -20.16
CA ILE A 22 -24.10 11.88 -19.22
C ILE A 22 -24.33 12.46 -17.82
N THR A 23 -24.53 13.76 -17.70
CA THR A 23 -24.77 14.44 -16.42
C THR A 23 -26.03 13.89 -15.75
N SER A 24 -27.11 13.74 -16.49
CA SER A 24 -28.35 13.16 -15.98
C SER A 24 -28.18 11.73 -15.48
N VAL A 25 -27.44 10.88 -16.20
CA VAL A 25 -27.16 9.50 -15.78
C VAL A 25 -26.30 9.47 -14.50
N ILE A 26 -25.32 10.34 -14.38
CA ILE A 26 -24.48 10.42 -13.16
C ILE A 26 -25.30 10.90 -11.97
N GLU A 27 -26.17 11.91 -12.14
CA GLU A 27 -27.03 12.41 -11.07
C GLU A 27 -28.05 11.35 -10.62
N ASP A 28 -28.63 10.61 -11.56
CA ASP A 28 -29.51 9.48 -11.24
C ASP A 28 -28.74 8.38 -10.47
N ALA A 29 -27.53 8.05 -10.88
CA ALA A 29 -26.67 7.08 -10.19
C ALA A 29 -26.31 7.55 -8.76
N LEU A 30 -26.06 8.83 -8.55
CA LEU A 30 -25.84 9.40 -7.22
C LEU A 30 -27.10 9.36 -6.35
N THR A 31 -28.26 9.64 -6.94
CA THR A 31 -29.55 9.57 -6.25
C THR A 31 -29.92 8.15 -5.84
N LYS A 32 -29.66 7.17 -6.69
CA LYS A 32 -29.87 5.73 -6.43
C LYS A 32 -28.79 5.09 -5.56
N LEU A 33 -27.81 5.87 -5.08
CA LEU A 33 -26.66 5.39 -4.29
C LEU A 33 -25.83 4.31 -4.98
N THR A 34 -25.89 4.21 -6.31
CA THR A 34 -24.98 3.36 -7.09
C THR A 34 -23.58 3.97 -7.25
N LEU A 35 -23.45 5.27 -6.93
CA LEU A 35 -22.20 6.00 -6.79
C LEU A 35 -22.17 6.74 -5.46
N VAL A 36 -20.99 6.83 -4.84
CA VAL A 36 -20.79 7.48 -3.54
C VAL A 36 -20.04 8.81 -3.73
N PRO A 37 -20.68 9.96 -3.47
CA PRO A 37 -20.01 11.25 -3.51
C PRO A 37 -19.26 11.51 -2.20
N VAL A 38 -17.97 11.87 -2.29
CA VAL A 38 -17.12 12.24 -1.15
C VAL A 38 -16.51 13.61 -1.40
N LYS A 39 -16.70 14.55 -0.47
CA LYS A 39 -16.12 15.89 -0.57
C LYS A 39 -14.84 15.98 0.26
N LYS A 40 -13.72 16.30 -0.39
CA LYS A 40 -12.42 16.48 0.28
C LYS A 40 -11.71 17.70 -0.31
N GLY A 41 -11.30 18.64 0.54
CA GLY A 41 -10.58 19.85 0.11
C GLY A 41 -11.37 20.71 -0.90
N GLY A 42 -12.72 20.74 -0.82
CA GLY A 42 -13.58 21.45 -1.78
C GLY A 42 -13.85 20.69 -3.08
N ILE A 43 -13.13 19.61 -3.36
CA ILE A 43 -13.30 18.75 -4.53
C ILE A 43 -14.28 17.62 -4.21
N ARG A 44 -15.19 17.32 -5.13
CA ARG A 44 -16.11 16.19 -5.04
C ARG A 44 -15.52 15.00 -5.82
N TYR A 45 -15.21 13.95 -5.11
CA TYR A 45 -14.79 12.66 -5.66
C TYR A 45 -16.02 11.74 -5.77
N ILE A 46 -16.03 10.91 -6.80
CA ILE A 46 -17.10 9.94 -7.02
C ILE A 46 -16.47 8.54 -6.95
N TYR A 47 -17.04 7.70 -6.10
CA TYR A 47 -16.58 6.33 -5.89
C TYR A 47 -17.64 5.31 -6.30
N GLU A 48 -17.18 4.18 -6.77
CA GLU A 48 -17.96 2.95 -6.77
C GLU A 48 -18.09 2.48 -5.30
N PRO A 49 -19.31 2.07 -4.83
CA PRO A 49 -19.55 1.78 -3.40
C PRO A 49 -18.63 0.74 -2.79
N ARG A 50 -18.30 -0.32 -3.52
CA ARG A 50 -17.40 -1.38 -3.04
C ARG A 50 -15.98 -0.86 -2.83
N THR A 51 -15.49 -0.07 -3.77
CA THR A 51 -14.16 0.56 -3.69
C THR A 51 -14.10 1.53 -2.50
N TYR A 52 -15.14 2.35 -2.30
CA TYR A 52 -15.21 3.26 -1.15
C TYR A 52 -15.20 2.52 0.18
N THR A 53 -16.01 1.47 0.29
CA THR A 53 -16.06 0.64 1.50
C THR A 53 -14.71 -0.05 1.76
N ALA A 54 -14.06 -0.57 0.72
CA ALA A 54 -12.75 -1.19 0.84
C ALA A 54 -11.67 -0.20 1.30
N GLU A 55 -11.65 1.03 0.75
CA GLU A 55 -10.71 2.07 1.19
C GLU A 55 -10.92 2.47 2.66
N LEU A 56 -12.18 2.62 3.09
CA LEU A 56 -12.50 2.91 4.50
C LEU A 56 -12.04 1.79 5.43
N TYR A 57 -12.31 0.54 5.04
CA TYR A 57 -11.90 -0.63 5.80
C TYR A 57 -10.38 -0.72 5.93
N ILE A 58 -9.65 -0.54 4.81
CA ILE A 58 -8.19 -0.52 4.80
C ILE A 58 -7.67 0.59 5.73
N ALA A 59 -8.21 1.81 5.62
CA ALA A 59 -7.79 2.94 6.45
C ALA A 59 -8.01 2.67 7.95
N GLU A 60 -9.14 2.05 8.32
CA GLU A 60 -9.44 1.66 9.70
C GLU A 60 -8.46 0.59 10.20
N LYS A 61 -8.20 -0.45 9.40
CA LYS A 61 -7.27 -1.53 9.75
C LYS A 61 -5.84 -1.03 9.90
N LEU A 62 -5.37 -0.18 8.97
CA LEU A 62 -4.03 0.43 9.08
C LEU A 62 -3.89 1.27 10.34
N LYS A 63 -4.89 2.10 10.69
CA LYS A 63 -4.90 2.85 11.95
C LYS A 63 -4.87 1.95 13.18
N LYS A 64 -5.58 0.81 13.13
CA LYS A 64 -5.57 -0.15 14.23
C LYS A 64 -4.21 -0.82 14.38
N ILE A 65 -3.60 -1.24 13.27
CA ILE A 65 -2.25 -1.83 13.26
C ILE A 65 -1.25 -0.81 13.81
N ASP A 66 -1.26 0.41 13.30
CA ASP A 66 -0.35 1.47 13.74
C ASP A 66 -0.47 1.75 15.24
N LYS A 67 -1.69 1.75 15.78
CA LYS A 67 -1.94 1.98 17.21
C LYS A 67 -1.48 0.81 18.11
N LEU A 68 -1.60 -0.43 17.64
CA LEU A 68 -1.33 -1.64 18.42
C LEU A 68 0.11 -2.13 18.31
N CYS A 69 0.84 -1.71 17.25
CA CYS A 69 2.21 -2.14 17.02
C CYS A 69 3.14 -1.62 18.14
N PRO A 70 3.97 -2.47 18.72
CA PRO A 70 5.01 -2.03 19.65
C PRO A 70 5.97 -1.08 18.96
N ARG A 71 6.31 0.01 19.63
CA ARG A 71 7.24 1.02 19.10
C ARG A 71 8.54 0.98 19.86
N MET A 72 9.64 1.02 19.13
CA MET A 72 10.96 1.14 19.73
C MET A 72 11.22 2.60 20.14
N ASN A 73 11.84 2.81 21.29
CA ASN A 73 12.24 4.16 21.68
C ASN A 73 13.42 4.67 20.83
N VAL A 74 13.63 5.99 20.85
CA VAL A 74 14.61 6.67 20.00
C VAL A 74 16.03 6.15 20.21
N SER A 75 16.42 5.91 21.46
CA SER A 75 17.78 5.49 21.82
C SER A 75 18.06 4.07 21.28
N ASP A 76 17.13 3.14 21.49
CA ASP A 76 17.27 1.75 21.06
C ASP A 76 17.25 1.65 19.53
N ALA A 77 16.37 2.40 18.86
CA ALA A 77 16.31 2.42 17.40
C ALA A 77 17.64 2.91 16.78
N ARG A 78 18.24 3.96 17.32
CA ARG A 78 19.55 4.44 16.87
C ARG A 78 20.64 3.40 17.09
N LEU A 79 20.68 2.79 18.27
CA LEU A 79 21.66 1.74 18.59
C LEU A 79 21.52 0.55 17.63
N MET A 80 20.30 0.14 17.27
CA MET A 80 20.06 -0.95 16.33
C MET A 80 20.55 -0.60 14.92
N ILE A 81 20.41 0.63 14.47
CA ILE A 81 20.95 1.07 13.17
C ILE A 81 22.48 1.02 13.20
N GLU A 82 23.11 1.53 14.24
CA GLU A 82 24.57 1.51 14.40
C GLU A 82 25.12 0.08 14.44
N LYS A 83 24.47 -0.83 15.16
CA LYS A 83 24.82 -2.25 15.17
C LYS A 83 24.70 -2.88 13.79
N CYS A 84 23.59 -2.59 13.07
CA CYS A 84 23.37 -3.09 11.71
C CYS A 84 24.44 -2.56 10.74
N GLU A 85 24.83 -1.28 10.83
CA GLU A 85 25.94 -0.71 10.05
C GLU A 85 27.27 -1.39 10.37
N ALA A 86 27.56 -1.64 11.63
CA ALA A 86 28.80 -2.30 12.05
C ALA A 86 28.88 -3.75 11.56
N GLN A 87 27.78 -4.48 11.61
CA GLN A 87 27.70 -5.87 11.18
C GLN A 87 27.75 -6.04 9.65
N SER A 88 27.04 -5.16 8.93
CA SER A 88 26.96 -5.24 7.46
C SER A 88 28.11 -4.56 6.73
N GLY A 89 28.87 -3.70 7.40
CA GLY A 89 29.87 -2.83 6.78
C GLY A 89 29.29 -1.72 5.91
N ILE A 90 27.96 -1.57 5.89
CA ILE A 90 27.26 -0.57 5.09
C ILE A 90 26.98 0.65 5.96
N LYS A 91 27.35 1.84 5.49
CA LYS A 91 26.89 3.10 6.07
C LYS A 91 25.66 3.60 5.34
N TYR A 92 24.56 3.74 6.06
CA TYR A 92 23.33 4.26 5.49
C TYR A 92 23.40 5.80 5.31
N ALA A 93 22.91 6.28 4.18
CA ALA A 93 22.68 7.71 3.98
C ALA A 93 21.61 8.23 4.97
N GLU A 94 21.59 9.54 5.26
CA GLU A 94 20.68 10.09 6.26
C GLU A 94 19.21 9.75 6.01
N ALA A 95 18.73 9.86 4.76
CA ALA A 95 17.38 9.47 4.41
C ALA A 95 17.10 7.97 4.62
N GLN A 96 18.09 7.11 4.43
CA GLN A 96 17.97 5.67 4.69
C GLN A 96 17.94 5.38 6.19
N ARG A 97 18.79 6.04 6.98
CA ARG A 97 18.75 5.97 8.45
C ARG A 97 17.40 6.41 8.99
N GLN A 98 16.85 7.50 8.46
CA GLN A 98 15.53 7.99 8.84
C GLN A 98 14.43 6.98 8.49
N ALA A 99 14.49 6.32 7.33
CA ALA A 99 13.55 5.27 6.96
C ALA A 99 13.62 4.06 7.90
N LEU A 100 14.84 3.60 8.25
CA LEU A 100 15.04 2.51 9.23
C LEU A 100 14.47 2.91 10.60
N PHE A 101 14.77 4.13 11.04
CA PHE A 101 14.24 4.67 12.29
C PHE A 101 12.71 4.70 12.30
N THR A 102 12.10 5.25 11.25
CA THR A 102 10.63 5.33 11.13
C THR A 102 9.98 3.95 11.17
N ALA A 103 10.56 2.95 10.49
CA ALA A 103 10.01 1.59 10.49
C ALA A 103 10.05 0.92 11.88
N MET A 104 10.98 1.30 12.76
CA MET A 104 11.07 0.77 14.13
C MET A 104 10.22 1.57 15.14
N SER A 105 9.94 2.84 14.84
CA SER A 105 9.19 3.73 15.74
C SER A 105 7.72 3.89 15.38
N GLU A 106 7.29 3.44 14.19
CA GLU A 106 5.91 3.51 13.73
C GLU A 106 5.38 2.12 13.37
N GLY A 107 4.07 1.90 13.57
CA GLY A 107 3.44 0.62 13.26
C GLY A 107 3.17 0.40 11.78
N VAL A 108 3.09 1.47 11.00
CA VAL A 108 2.89 1.44 9.55
C VAL A 108 3.78 2.47 8.89
N MET A 109 4.50 2.08 7.86
CA MET A 109 5.35 2.97 7.08
C MET A 109 5.14 2.75 5.58
N VAL A 110 5.15 3.83 4.81
CA VAL A 110 5.19 3.81 3.35
C VAL A 110 6.56 4.31 2.88
N LEU A 111 7.33 3.46 2.20
CA LEU A 111 8.63 3.79 1.64
C LEU A 111 8.50 4.02 0.14
N THR A 112 8.71 5.24 -0.32
CA THR A 112 8.67 5.62 -1.74
C THR A 112 10.02 6.13 -2.20
N GLY A 113 10.23 6.18 -3.52
CA GLY A 113 11.47 6.72 -4.11
C GLY A 113 11.69 6.17 -5.51
N GLY A 114 12.45 6.90 -6.31
CA GLY A 114 12.85 6.52 -7.67
C GLY A 114 13.73 5.24 -7.73
N PRO A 115 14.06 4.75 -8.92
CA PRO A 115 15.05 3.69 -9.09
C PRO A 115 16.41 4.13 -8.54
N GLY A 116 17.18 3.18 -7.97
CA GLY A 116 18.52 3.47 -7.46
C GLY A 116 18.62 4.23 -6.12
N THR A 117 17.52 4.61 -5.49
CA THR A 117 17.53 5.34 -4.19
C THR A 117 17.86 4.47 -2.97
N GLY A 118 18.17 3.19 -3.17
CA GLY A 118 18.58 2.28 -2.09
C GLY A 118 17.42 1.68 -1.29
N LYS A 119 16.18 1.63 -1.83
CA LYS A 119 15.04 0.98 -1.16
C LYS A 119 15.35 -0.47 -0.75
N THR A 120 15.99 -1.25 -1.62
CA THR A 120 16.40 -2.63 -1.32
C THR A 120 17.42 -2.69 -0.17
N THR A 121 18.32 -1.72 -0.09
CA THR A 121 19.29 -1.61 1.01
C THR A 121 18.58 -1.37 2.35
N ILE A 122 17.54 -0.51 2.35
CA ILE A 122 16.71 -0.27 3.53
C ILE A 122 15.96 -1.54 3.93
N ILE A 123 15.35 -2.26 2.97
CA ILE A 123 14.63 -3.51 3.24
C ILE A 123 15.58 -4.57 3.85
N LYS A 124 16.78 -4.72 3.32
CA LYS A 124 17.80 -5.61 3.92
C LYS A 124 18.16 -5.22 5.34
N GLY A 125 18.33 -3.94 5.60
CA GLY A 125 18.57 -3.43 6.95
C GLY A 125 17.42 -3.73 7.90
N LEU A 126 16.18 -3.54 7.48
CA LEU A 126 15.00 -3.88 8.28
C LEU A 126 14.91 -5.37 8.58
N ILE A 127 15.14 -6.23 7.58
CA ILE A 127 15.18 -7.69 7.77
C ILE A 127 16.23 -8.05 8.82
N SER A 128 17.45 -7.52 8.69
CA SER A 128 18.55 -7.79 9.64
C SER A 128 18.20 -7.33 11.06
N ILE A 129 17.68 -6.11 11.21
CA ILE A 129 17.30 -5.55 12.51
C ILE A 129 16.17 -6.37 13.14
N PHE A 130 15.06 -6.60 12.44
CA PHE A 130 13.91 -7.32 13.00
C PHE A 130 14.22 -8.78 13.28
N SER A 131 15.02 -9.46 12.44
CA SER A 131 15.47 -10.82 12.73
C SER A 131 16.40 -10.88 13.95
N SER A 132 17.22 -9.87 14.21
CA SER A 132 18.04 -9.79 15.42
C SER A 132 17.26 -9.56 16.71
N LEU A 133 16.00 -9.18 16.58
CA LEU A 133 15.03 -8.97 17.66
C LEU A 133 14.03 -10.13 17.77
N ASP A 134 14.32 -11.26 17.10
CA ASP A 134 13.47 -12.47 17.06
C ASP A 134 12.06 -12.23 16.47
N PHE A 135 11.90 -11.18 15.63
CA PHE A 135 10.68 -11.00 14.86
C PHE A 135 10.69 -11.90 13.61
N GLU A 136 9.54 -12.51 13.34
CA GLU A 136 9.30 -13.17 12.07
C GLU A 136 9.04 -12.12 10.98
N VAL A 137 9.84 -12.15 9.91
CA VAL A 137 9.74 -11.20 8.79
C VAL A 137 9.17 -11.91 7.57
N ALA A 138 8.03 -11.45 7.08
CA ALA A 138 7.43 -11.93 5.84
C ALA A 138 7.52 -10.88 4.74
N LEU A 139 8.00 -11.29 3.55
CA LEU A 139 8.03 -10.45 2.36
C LEU A 139 6.96 -10.89 1.38
N ALA A 140 6.21 -9.92 0.85
CA ALA A 140 5.16 -10.18 -0.12
C ALA A 140 5.22 -9.21 -1.30
N ALA A 141 4.83 -9.70 -2.49
CA ALA A 141 4.73 -8.90 -3.71
C ALA A 141 3.45 -9.24 -4.49
N PRO A 142 2.95 -8.32 -5.34
CA PRO A 142 1.71 -8.56 -6.08
C PRO A 142 1.82 -9.67 -7.14
N THR A 143 3.01 -9.94 -7.67
CA THR A 143 3.23 -10.93 -8.73
C THR A 143 4.38 -11.87 -8.40
N GLY A 144 4.34 -13.10 -8.95
CA GLY A 144 5.43 -14.09 -8.77
C GLY A 144 6.79 -13.59 -9.26
N ARG A 145 6.83 -12.84 -10.37
CA ARG A 145 8.06 -12.22 -10.87
C ARG A 145 8.62 -11.18 -9.90
N ALA A 146 7.76 -10.36 -9.30
CA ALA A 146 8.18 -9.38 -8.31
C ALA A 146 8.64 -10.06 -7.00
N ALA A 147 7.95 -11.10 -6.54
CA ALA A 147 8.35 -11.89 -5.37
C ALA A 147 9.73 -12.54 -5.59
N LYS A 148 9.96 -13.18 -6.75
CA LYS A 148 11.26 -13.76 -7.08
C LYS A 148 12.38 -12.72 -7.07
N ARG A 149 12.19 -11.58 -7.73
CA ARG A 149 13.17 -10.47 -7.71
C ARG A 149 13.44 -9.95 -6.29
N MET A 150 12.39 -9.86 -5.46
CA MET A 150 12.53 -9.45 -4.07
C MET A 150 13.35 -10.45 -3.27
N SER A 151 13.11 -11.77 -3.43
CA SER A 151 13.89 -12.81 -2.79
C SER A 151 15.36 -12.76 -3.21
N GLU A 152 15.65 -12.67 -4.51
CA GLU A 152 17.00 -12.55 -5.04
C GLU A 152 17.72 -11.29 -4.50
N ALA A 153 17.01 -10.16 -4.48
CA ALA A 153 17.59 -8.90 -4.03
C ALA A 153 17.82 -8.81 -2.53
N THR A 154 17.02 -9.49 -1.71
CA THR A 154 17.08 -9.41 -0.24
C THR A 154 17.77 -10.64 0.40
N SER A 155 17.93 -11.72 -0.34
CA SER A 155 18.32 -13.04 0.17
C SER A 155 17.38 -13.57 1.25
N HIS A 156 16.12 -13.13 1.22
CA HIS A 156 15.05 -13.55 2.14
C HIS A 156 13.83 -14.00 1.31
N GLU A 157 13.18 -15.09 1.73
CA GLU A 157 12.04 -15.62 0.96
C GLU A 157 10.92 -14.59 0.86
N ALA A 158 10.45 -14.34 -0.36
CA ALA A 158 9.28 -13.52 -0.63
C ALA A 158 8.23 -14.33 -1.39
N LYS A 159 6.97 -14.17 -1.00
CA LYS A 159 5.81 -14.85 -1.60
C LYS A 159 4.94 -13.85 -2.36
N THR A 160 4.03 -14.33 -3.19
CA THR A 160 2.95 -13.45 -3.65
C THR A 160 2.01 -13.16 -2.49
N ILE A 161 1.33 -12.00 -2.53
CA ILE A 161 0.32 -11.65 -1.52
C ILE A 161 -0.71 -12.76 -1.39
N HIS A 162 -1.23 -13.29 -2.51
CA HIS A 162 -2.19 -14.41 -2.52
C HIS A 162 -1.65 -15.64 -1.79
N ARG A 163 -0.40 -16.02 -2.08
CA ARG A 163 0.22 -17.20 -1.45
C ARG A 163 0.51 -16.97 0.04
N LEU A 164 0.87 -15.75 0.42
CA LEU A 164 1.10 -15.39 1.82
C LEU A 164 -0.19 -15.46 2.64
N LEU A 165 -1.32 -15.05 2.03
CA LEU A 165 -2.65 -15.04 2.65
C LEU A 165 -3.40 -16.37 2.45
N GLU A 166 -2.77 -17.39 1.85
CA GLU A 166 -3.39 -18.71 1.55
C GLU A 166 -4.72 -18.59 0.77
N MET A 167 -4.81 -17.57 -0.10
CA MET A 167 -5.99 -17.36 -0.93
C MET A 167 -6.03 -18.38 -2.07
N ASP A 168 -7.08 -19.18 -2.12
CA ASP A 168 -7.34 -20.11 -3.23
C ASP A 168 -7.89 -19.37 -4.44
N ALA A 169 -7.31 -19.63 -5.62
CA ALA A 169 -7.77 -19.04 -6.87
C ALA A 169 -9.24 -19.37 -7.22
N ALA A 170 -9.82 -20.40 -6.59
CA ALA A 170 -11.22 -20.81 -6.77
C ALA A 170 -12.21 -19.97 -5.96
N SER A 171 -11.77 -19.26 -4.91
CA SER A 171 -12.65 -18.45 -4.05
C SER A 171 -12.95 -17.05 -4.60
N ASP A 172 -12.21 -16.60 -5.61
CA ASP A 172 -12.40 -15.27 -6.23
C ASP A 172 -13.63 -15.20 -7.16
N ILE A 173 -14.22 -16.36 -7.53
CA ILE A 173 -15.35 -16.43 -8.46
C ILE A 173 -16.70 -16.21 -7.75
N GLU A 174 -16.80 -16.39 -6.45
CA GLU A 174 -18.04 -16.24 -5.67
C GLU A 174 -18.05 -15.12 -4.60
N GLY A 175 -17.30 -14.07 -4.82
CA GLY A 175 -17.55 -12.78 -4.12
C GLY A 175 -17.23 -12.71 -2.64
N GLY A 176 -16.31 -13.51 -2.11
CA GLY A 176 -15.91 -13.43 -0.72
C GLY A 176 -14.62 -14.17 -0.41
N ALA A 177 -13.48 -13.47 -0.43
CA ALA A 177 -12.26 -14.02 0.13
C ALA A 177 -12.49 -14.37 1.60
N LYS A 178 -12.51 -15.66 1.93
CA LYS A 178 -12.44 -16.12 3.32
C LYS A 178 -10.97 -16.03 3.75
N PHE A 179 -10.66 -15.07 4.60
CA PHE A 179 -9.41 -15.06 5.36
C PHE A 179 -9.56 -16.01 6.53
N LEU A 180 -8.63 -16.93 6.67
CA LEU A 180 -8.49 -17.79 7.85
C LEU A 180 -7.95 -16.99 9.01
#